data_49ee103fb7d10e197a648e4d7db5107e
#
_entry.id   49ee103fb7d10e197a648e4d7db5107e
#
_cell.length_a   1.000
_cell.length_b   1.000
_cell.length_c   1.000
_cell.angle_alpha   90.00
_cell.angle_beta   90.00
_cell.angle_gamma   90.00
#
_symmetry.space_group_name_H-M   'P 1'
#
loop_
_entity.id
_entity.type
_entity.pdbx_description
1 polymer ?
#
loop_
_entity_poly.entity_id
_entity_poly.type
_entity_poly.pdbx_seq_one_letter_code
_entity_poly.pdbx_strand_id
1 'polypeptide(L)'
;MLTTGITALFSLTCALAVANVYSAQPLLDSMAVSLKVSPGMIGSVITATQAGYAIGLLFLVPLGDWLNRKYVVMSQLLLSVAALVAAGLSPNIATLLGAMLIVGLMAVVVQVLVAWVAILATPQKRGQAVGTLTSGIVSGILLSRF
;
A
#
# COMPACT_ATOMS: atom_id res chain seq x y z
N MET A 1 1.61 21.79 -12.15
CA MET A 1 0.41 21.59 -12.95
C MET A 1 0.19 20.10 -13.19
N LEU A 2 -1.02 19.60 -13.02
CA LEU A 2 -1.30 18.17 -13.20
C LEU A 2 -1.43 17.87 -14.70
N THR A 3 -0.56 16.99 -15.20
CA THR A 3 -0.61 16.50 -16.57
C THR A 3 -1.20 15.09 -16.64
N THR A 4 -1.70 14.70 -17.80
CA THR A 4 -2.20 13.33 -18.01
C THR A 4 -1.13 12.28 -17.68
N GLY A 5 0.13 12.57 -18.02
CA GLY A 5 1.25 11.67 -17.69
C GLY A 5 1.47 11.50 -16.18
N ILE A 6 1.39 12.58 -15.41
CA ILE A 6 1.50 12.55 -13.94
C ILE A 6 0.33 11.77 -13.33
N THR A 7 -0.88 12.01 -13.80
CA THR A 7 -2.07 11.29 -13.33
C THR A 7 -1.96 9.79 -13.62
N ALA A 8 -1.51 9.43 -14.82
CA ALA A 8 -1.28 8.03 -15.19
C ALA A 8 -0.19 7.37 -14.32
N LEU A 9 0.91 8.08 -14.07
CA LEU A 9 1.98 7.61 -13.20
C LEU A 9 1.48 7.36 -11.77
N PHE A 10 0.73 8.29 -11.21
CA PHE A 10 0.17 8.14 -9.86
C PHE A 10 -0.85 7.00 -9.80
N SER A 11 -1.69 6.85 -10.84
CA SER A 11 -2.62 5.74 -10.95
C SER A 11 -1.91 4.38 -10.97
N LEU A 12 -0.84 4.27 -11.76
CA LEU A 12 -0.02 3.07 -11.83
C LEU A 12 0.67 2.78 -10.47
N THR A 13 1.19 3.81 -9.82
CA THR A 13 1.80 3.68 -8.49
C THR A 13 0.78 3.18 -7.47
N CYS A 14 -0.44 3.71 -7.48
CA CYS A 14 -1.52 3.24 -6.64
C CYS A 14 -1.88 1.77 -6.92
N ALA A 15 -1.97 1.40 -8.20
CA ALA A 15 -2.26 0.03 -8.61
C ALA A 15 -1.20 -0.95 -8.08
N LEU A 16 0.08 -0.62 -8.25
CA LEU A 16 1.19 -1.45 -7.78
C LEU A 16 1.26 -1.52 -6.25
N ALA A 17 1.07 -0.40 -5.57
CA ALA A 17 1.09 -0.36 -4.11
C ALA A 17 -0.03 -1.23 -3.51
N VAL A 18 -1.23 -1.15 -4.07
CA VAL A 18 -2.38 -1.96 -3.63
C VAL A 18 -2.17 -3.44 -3.98
N ALA A 19 -1.68 -3.73 -5.19
CA ALA A 19 -1.39 -5.10 -5.61
C ALA A 19 -0.38 -5.77 -4.65
N ASN A 20 0.66 -5.05 -4.22
CA ASN A 20 1.64 -5.55 -3.27
C ASN A 20 1.01 -5.94 -1.92
N VAL A 21 0.08 -5.13 -1.41
CA VAL A 21 -0.61 -5.42 -0.14
C VAL A 21 -1.48 -6.66 -0.25
N TYR A 22 -2.25 -6.76 -1.34
CA TYR A 22 -3.21 -7.85 -1.52
C TYR A 22 -2.60 -9.13 -2.08
N SER A 23 -1.41 -9.08 -2.66
CA SER A 23 -0.72 -10.27 -3.22
C SER A 23 -0.35 -11.31 -2.16
N ALA A 24 -0.24 -10.92 -0.91
CA ALA A 24 0.02 -11.85 0.19
C ALA A 24 -1.16 -12.78 0.46
N GLN A 25 -2.40 -12.35 0.22
CA GLN A 25 -3.59 -13.13 0.55
C GLN A 25 -3.64 -14.50 -0.13
N PRO A 26 -3.42 -14.63 -1.46
CA PRO A 26 -3.39 -15.93 -2.11
C PRO A 26 -2.26 -16.85 -1.64
N LEU A 27 -1.22 -16.28 -1.02
CA LEU A 27 -0.04 -17.01 -0.59
C LEU A 27 -0.10 -17.46 0.88
N LEU A 28 -1.16 -17.09 1.61
CA LEU A 28 -1.26 -17.35 3.07
C LEU A 28 -1.17 -18.84 3.39
N ASP A 29 -1.82 -19.71 2.60
CA ASP A 29 -1.77 -21.16 2.82
C ASP A 29 -0.35 -21.70 2.63
N SER A 30 0.35 -21.28 1.59
CA SER A 30 1.74 -21.65 1.34
C SER A 30 2.67 -21.14 2.46
N MET A 31 2.43 -19.94 2.96
CA MET A 31 3.16 -19.36 4.09
C MET A 31 2.92 -20.15 5.37
N ALA A 32 1.68 -20.59 5.63
CA ALA A 32 1.34 -21.41 6.80
C ALA A 32 2.12 -22.72 6.80
N VAL A 33 2.19 -23.39 5.65
CA VAL A 33 2.96 -24.62 5.49
C VAL A 33 4.46 -24.37 5.69
N SER A 34 4.99 -23.34 5.04
CA SER A 34 6.43 -23.01 5.12
C SER A 34 6.89 -22.65 6.53
N LEU A 35 6.05 -21.94 7.27
CA LEU A 35 6.36 -21.49 8.64
C LEU A 35 5.89 -22.49 9.70
N LYS A 36 5.21 -23.57 9.29
CA LYS A 36 4.69 -24.61 10.20
C LYS A 36 3.76 -24.04 11.28
N VAL A 37 2.88 -23.12 10.89
CA VAL A 37 1.92 -22.48 11.78
C VAL A 37 0.49 -22.86 11.41
N SER A 38 -0.44 -22.71 12.37
CA SER A 38 -1.85 -22.99 12.12
C SER A 38 -2.48 -21.96 11.16
N PRO A 39 -3.55 -22.32 10.42
CA PRO A 39 -4.27 -21.37 9.57
C PRO A 39 -4.79 -20.14 10.33
N GLY A 40 -5.20 -20.30 11.59
CA GLY A 40 -5.63 -19.17 12.42
C GLY A 40 -4.49 -18.22 12.75
N MET A 41 -3.29 -18.74 12.98
CA MET A 41 -2.10 -17.93 13.26
C MET A 41 -1.64 -17.18 12.00
N ILE A 42 -1.69 -17.82 10.83
CA ILE A 42 -1.32 -17.14 9.58
C ILE A 42 -2.34 -16.04 9.21
N GLY A 43 -3.60 -16.21 9.61
CA GLY A 43 -4.65 -15.19 9.43
C GLY A 43 -4.33 -13.88 10.18
N SER A 44 -3.52 -13.94 11.23
CA SER A 44 -3.06 -12.74 11.95
C SER A 44 -2.17 -11.84 11.07
N VAL A 45 -1.62 -12.34 9.97
CA VAL A 45 -0.89 -11.55 8.96
C VAL A 45 -1.79 -10.47 8.37
N ILE A 46 -3.03 -10.82 8.03
CA ILE A 46 -4.01 -9.85 7.52
C ILE A 46 -4.31 -8.81 8.59
N THR A 47 -4.52 -9.25 9.83
CA THR A 47 -4.78 -8.35 10.97
C THR A 47 -3.61 -7.39 11.20
N ALA A 48 -2.37 -7.86 11.14
CA ALA A 48 -1.18 -7.02 11.28
C ALA A 48 -1.10 -5.97 10.16
N THR A 49 -1.38 -6.37 8.91
CA THR A 49 -1.39 -5.46 7.77
C THR A 49 -2.46 -4.38 7.94
N GLN A 50 -3.66 -4.75 8.35
CA GLN A 50 -4.76 -3.81 8.58
C GLN A 50 -4.49 -2.87 9.76
N ALA A 51 -3.90 -3.38 10.83
CA ALA A 51 -3.47 -2.56 11.97
C ALA A 51 -2.42 -1.53 11.55
N GLY A 52 -1.41 -1.95 10.78
CA GLY A 52 -0.42 -1.04 10.21
C GLY A 52 -1.05 0.04 9.34
N TYR A 53 -2.02 -0.33 8.49
CA TYR A 53 -2.75 0.61 7.66
C TYR A 53 -3.53 1.64 8.49
N ALA A 54 -4.23 1.19 9.53
CA ALA A 54 -4.97 2.08 10.43
C ALA A 54 -4.04 3.07 11.14
N ILE A 55 -2.90 2.61 11.65
CA ILE A 55 -1.88 3.46 12.27
C ILE A 55 -1.34 4.47 11.25
N GLY A 56 -1.07 4.01 10.03
CA GLY A 56 -0.60 4.85 8.93
C GLY A 56 -1.59 5.96 8.58
N LEU A 57 -2.88 5.66 8.54
CA LEU A 57 -3.92 6.66 8.29
C LEU A 57 -3.94 7.75 9.37
N LEU A 58 -3.70 7.38 10.62
CA LEU A 58 -3.71 8.34 11.74
C LEU A 58 -2.47 9.23 11.77
N PHE A 59 -1.31 8.72 11.39
CA PHE A 59 -0.04 9.43 11.55
C PHE A 59 0.60 9.88 10.24
N LEU A 60 0.59 9.03 9.21
CA LEU A 60 1.29 9.33 7.96
C LEU A 60 0.51 10.24 7.02
N VAL A 61 -0.82 10.19 7.03
CA VAL A 61 -1.63 11.09 6.19
C VAL A 61 -1.47 12.54 6.64
N PRO A 62 -1.63 12.87 7.94
CA PRO A 62 -1.35 14.23 8.41
C PRO A 62 0.10 14.66 8.16
N LEU A 63 1.05 13.74 8.31
CA LEU A 63 2.46 14.02 8.04
C LEU A 63 2.69 14.43 6.58
N GLY A 64 1.95 13.84 5.64
CA GLY A 64 1.99 14.21 4.22
C GLY A 64 1.49 15.62 3.94
N ASP A 65 0.69 16.21 4.84
CA ASP A 65 0.24 17.60 4.73
C ASP A 65 1.29 18.59 5.25
N TRP A 66 2.12 18.19 6.20
CA TRP A 66 3.14 19.03 6.82
C TRP A 66 4.50 18.97 6.12
N LEU A 67 4.82 17.82 5.55
CA LEU A 67 6.08 17.60 4.85
C LEU A 67 5.91 17.66 3.34
N ASN A 68 7.03 17.72 2.63
CA ASN A 68 7.01 17.62 1.17
C ASN A 68 6.53 16.23 0.74
N ARG A 69 5.34 16.20 0.14
CA ARG A 69 4.68 14.95 -0.29
C ARG A 69 5.54 14.05 -1.16
N LYS A 70 6.39 14.63 -1.99
CA LYS A 70 7.32 13.87 -2.83
C LYS A 70 8.23 12.98 -1.98
N TYR A 71 8.84 13.54 -0.95
CA TYR A 71 9.73 12.77 -0.06
C TYR A 71 8.95 11.76 0.78
N VAL A 72 7.77 12.12 1.24
CA VAL A 72 6.90 11.20 1.99
C VAL A 72 6.53 10.00 1.12
N VAL A 73 6.06 10.22 -0.11
CA VAL A 73 5.71 9.15 -1.04
C VAL A 73 6.91 8.27 -1.38
N MET A 74 8.06 8.88 -1.70
CA MET A 74 9.26 8.12 -2.03
C MET A 74 9.77 7.27 -0.86
N SER A 75 9.78 7.82 0.35
CA SER A 75 10.17 7.07 1.54
C SER A 75 9.21 5.93 1.84
N GLN A 76 7.91 6.14 1.70
CA GLN A 76 6.90 5.09 1.87
C GLN A 76 7.09 3.95 0.85
N LEU A 77 7.32 4.27 -0.41
CA LEU A 77 7.56 3.26 -1.45
C LEU A 77 8.84 2.46 -1.19
N LEU A 78 9.94 3.13 -0.82
CA LEU A 78 11.20 2.46 -0.51
C LEU A 78 11.08 1.55 0.72
N LEU A 79 10.45 2.04 1.79
CA LEU A 79 10.21 1.25 3.00
C LEU A 79 9.26 0.07 2.73
N SER A 80 8.27 0.26 1.85
CA SER A 80 7.38 -0.82 1.44
C SER A 80 8.15 -1.94 0.73
N VAL A 81 9.06 -1.60 -0.18
CA VAL A 81 9.91 -2.60 -0.85
C VAL A 81 10.78 -3.32 0.17
N ALA A 82 11.43 -2.61 1.08
CA ALA A 82 12.26 -3.20 2.13
C ALA A 82 11.44 -4.14 3.03
N ALA A 83 10.23 -3.74 3.41
CA ALA A 83 9.34 -4.54 4.22
C ALA A 83 8.86 -5.81 3.49
N LEU A 84 8.56 -5.72 2.19
CA LEU A 84 8.19 -6.87 1.37
C LEU A 84 9.34 -7.88 1.23
N VAL A 85 10.56 -7.39 1.03
CA VAL A 85 11.76 -8.24 1.02
C VAL A 85 11.93 -8.92 2.37
N ALA A 86 11.79 -8.19 3.47
CA ALA A 86 11.86 -8.74 4.82
C ALA A 86 10.76 -9.80 5.05
N ALA A 87 9.54 -9.56 4.55
CA ALA A 87 8.45 -10.54 4.63
C ALA A 87 8.80 -11.83 3.86
N GLY A 88 9.34 -11.69 2.65
CA GLY A 88 9.75 -12.84 1.84
C GLY A 88 10.90 -13.65 2.44
N LEU A 89 11.75 -13.03 3.23
CA LEU A 89 12.88 -13.67 3.90
C LEU A 89 12.60 -14.05 5.35
N SER A 90 11.36 -13.92 5.82
CA SER A 90 10.99 -14.14 7.22
C SER A 90 11.23 -15.59 7.65
N PRO A 91 12.04 -15.84 8.69
CA PRO A 91 12.31 -17.20 9.19
C PRO A 91 11.19 -17.73 10.10
N ASN A 92 10.34 -16.87 10.63
CA ASN A 92 9.27 -17.21 11.57
C ASN A 92 8.09 -16.25 11.44
N ILE A 93 6.96 -16.60 12.10
CA ILE A 93 5.73 -15.81 12.06
C ILE A 93 5.90 -14.42 12.69
N ALA A 94 6.69 -14.27 13.72
CA ALA A 94 6.88 -12.98 14.41
C ALA A 94 7.54 -11.95 13.47
N THR A 95 8.57 -12.34 12.74
CA THR A 95 9.24 -11.50 11.73
C THR A 95 8.29 -11.17 10.59
N LEU A 96 7.50 -12.14 10.13
CA LEU A 96 6.50 -11.94 9.07
C LEU A 96 5.43 -10.94 9.52
N LEU A 97 4.91 -11.07 10.73
CA LEU A 97 3.90 -10.13 11.27
C LEU A 97 4.44 -8.70 11.35
N GLY A 98 5.68 -8.52 11.83
CA GLY A 98 6.33 -7.22 11.90
C GLY A 98 6.52 -6.60 10.52
N ALA A 99 6.99 -7.38 9.54
CA ALA A 99 7.17 -6.93 8.17
C ALA A 99 5.84 -6.54 7.52
N MET A 100 4.79 -7.34 7.70
CA MET A 100 3.47 -7.06 7.12
C MET A 100 2.77 -5.88 7.79
N LEU A 101 3.02 -5.64 9.07
CA LEU A 101 2.57 -4.41 9.74
C LEU A 101 3.18 -3.17 9.08
N ILE A 102 4.47 -3.20 8.76
CA ILE A 102 5.16 -2.11 8.06
C ILE A 102 4.63 -1.98 6.63
N VAL A 103 4.37 -3.06 5.93
CA VAL A 103 3.74 -3.04 4.60
C VAL A 103 2.39 -2.33 4.65
N GLY A 104 1.55 -2.67 5.63
CA GLY A 104 0.27 -2.00 5.85
C GLY A 104 0.44 -0.52 6.15
N LEU A 105 1.38 -0.17 7.03
CA LEU A 105 1.70 1.21 7.39
C LEU A 105 2.11 2.03 6.14
N MET A 106 2.93 1.47 5.28
CA MET A 106 3.40 2.15 4.06
C MET A 106 2.34 2.18 2.94
N ALA A 107 1.38 1.27 2.95
CA ALA A 107 0.29 1.21 1.97
C ALA A 107 -0.57 2.49 1.96
N VAL A 108 -0.52 3.27 3.00
CA VAL A 108 -1.17 4.59 3.11
C VAL A 108 -0.66 5.58 2.05
N VAL A 109 0.45 5.30 1.37
CA VAL A 109 0.93 6.08 0.23
C VAL A 109 -0.17 6.34 -0.81
N VAL A 110 -1.08 5.41 -0.99
CA VAL A 110 -2.24 5.54 -1.89
C VAL A 110 -3.10 6.73 -1.49
N GLN A 111 -3.39 6.89 -0.20
CA GLN A 111 -4.19 8.00 0.32
C GLN A 111 -3.46 9.34 0.17
N VAL A 112 -2.15 9.36 0.40
CA VAL A 112 -1.31 10.55 0.18
C VAL A 112 -1.34 10.95 -1.30
N LEU A 113 -1.25 10.00 -2.22
CA LEU A 113 -1.30 10.26 -3.66
C LEU A 113 -2.68 10.77 -4.10
N VAL A 114 -3.76 10.19 -3.62
CA VAL A 114 -5.14 10.64 -3.91
C VAL A 114 -5.34 12.08 -3.42
N ALA A 115 -4.94 12.38 -2.19
CA ALA A 115 -5.01 13.72 -1.63
C ALA A 115 -4.15 14.71 -2.43
N TRP A 116 -2.96 14.30 -2.83
CA TRP A 116 -2.06 15.13 -3.62
C TRP A 116 -2.65 15.47 -4.99
N VAL A 117 -3.19 14.48 -5.69
CA VAL A 117 -3.87 14.69 -6.98
C VAL A 117 -5.08 15.61 -6.84
N ALA A 118 -5.86 15.45 -5.78
CA ALA A 118 -7.02 16.30 -5.52
C ALA A 118 -6.66 17.78 -5.34
N ILE A 119 -5.47 18.06 -4.82
CA ILE A 119 -4.95 19.43 -4.65
C ILE A 119 -4.37 19.96 -5.96
N LEU A 120 -3.66 19.14 -6.73
CA LEU A 120 -3.03 19.54 -7.99
C LEU A 120 -4.05 19.75 -9.12
N ALA A 121 -5.16 19.04 -9.09
CA ALA A 121 -6.18 19.13 -10.11
C ALA A 121 -7.01 20.41 -9.98
N THR A 122 -7.37 21.01 -11.12
CA THR A 122 -8.34 22.10 -11.13
C THR A 122 -9.70 21.59 -10.63
N PRO A 123 -10.57 22.49 -10.07
CA PRO A 123 -11.88 22.06 -9.55
C PRO A 123 -12.71 21.28 -10.59
N GLN A 124 -12.63 21.68 -11.87
CA GLN A 124 -13.37 21.04 -12.96
C GLN A 124 -12.86 19.63 -13.31
N LYS A 125 -11.57 19.36 -13.08
CA LYS A 125 -10.90 18.07 -13.42
C LYS A 125 -10.64 17.19 -12.21
N ARG A 126 -10.92 17.67 -11.00
CA ARG A 126 -10.61 16.96 -9.76
C ARG A 126 -11.28 15.58 -9.70
N GLY A 127 -12.56 15.52 -10.02
CA GLY A 127 -13.30 14.25 -10.03
C GLY A 127 -12.73 13.24 -11.03
N GLN A 128 -12.36 13.71 -12.23
CA GLN A 128 -11.74 12.85 -13.24
C GLN A 128 -10.37 12.34 -12.79
N ALA A 129 -9.53 13.19 -12.22
CA ALA A 129 -8.19 12.82 -11.75
C ALA A 129 -8.27 11.81 -10.61
N VAL A 130 -9.10 12.05 -9.60
CA VAL A 130 -9.33 11.12 -8.48
C VAL A 130 -9.93 9.82 -8.98
N GLY A 131 -10.89 9.88 -9.90
CA GLY A 131 -11.49 8.69 -10.52
C GLY A 131 -10.46 7.83 -11.26
N THR A 132 -9.51 8.45 -11.95
CA THR A 132 -8.41 7.72 -12.62
C THR A 132 -7.54 6.97 -11.61
N LEU A 133 -7.17 7.60 -10.48
CA LEU A 133 -6.42 6.92 -9.43
C LEU A 133 -7.24 5.78 -8.81
N THR A 134 -8.51 6.01 -8.54
CA THR A 134 -9.41 4.98 -7.99
C THR A 134 -9.52 3.78 -8.95
N SER A 135 -9.59 4.01 -10.24
CA SER A 135 -9.58 2.95 -11.26
C SER A 135 -8.27 2.15 -11.21
N GLY A 136 -7.14 2.82 -10.99
CA GLY A 136 -5.85 2.17 -10.76
C GLY A 136 -5.87 1.27 -9.52
N ILE A 137 -6.42 1.77 -8.42
CA ILE A 137 -6.56 1.01 -7.17
C ILE A 137 -7.38 -0.27 -7.40
N VAL A 138 -8.55 -0.15 -8.01
CA VAL A 138 -9.42 -1.30 -8.31
C VAL A 138 -8.73 -2.29 -9.23
N SER A 139 -8.04 -1.81 -10.27
CA SER A 139 -7.26 -2.65 -11.17
C SER A 139 -6.15 -3.40 -10.43
N GLY A 140 -5.46 -2.73 -9.51
CA GLY A 140 -4.42 -3.35 -8.67
C GLY A 140 -4.97 -4.48 -7.80
N ILE A 141 -6.13 -4.29 -7.18
CA ILE A 141 -6.82 -5.33 -6.40
C ILE A 141 -7.15 -6.53 -7.28
N LEU A 142 -7.71 -6.30 -8.45
CA LEU A 142 -8.08 -7.37 -9.38
C LEU A 142 -6.85 -8.14 -9.86
N LEU A 143 -5.80 -7.43 -10.26
CA LEU A 143 -4.57 -8.05 -10.77
C LEU A 143 -3.82 -8.84 -9.70
N SER A 144 -3.91 -8.46 -8.43
CA SER A 144 -3.25 -9.17 -7.34
C SER A 144 -3.79 -10.58 -7.10
N ARG A 145 -4.96 -10.92 -7.67
CA ARG A 145 -5.58 -12.23 -7.55
C ARG A 145 -5.19 -13.20 -8.66
N PHE A 146 -4.54 -12.71 -9.67
CA PHE A 146 -4.06 -13.51 -10.81
C PHE A 146 -2.53 -13.67 -10.75
#